data_14ef72710621425932a9ca0c0efa19a4
#
_entry.id   14ef72710621425932a9ca0c0efa19a4
#
_cell.length_a   1.000
_cell.length_b   1.000
_cell.length_c   1.000
_cell.angle_alpha   90.00
_cell.angle_beta   90.00
_cell.angle_gamma   90.00
#
_symmetry.space_group_name_H-M   'P 1'
#
loop_
_entity.id
_entity.type
_entity.pdbx_description
1 polymer ?
#
loop_
_entity_poly.entity_id
_entity_poly.type
_entity_poly.pdbx_seq_one_letter_code
_entity_poly.pdbx_strand_id
1 'polypeptide(L)'
;MNSFTPQNLFIAGPAGRLEAVLAEPDLIQPRGIAVIAHPHPLYGGTMNHKVVHTLFKTLWELGFITVKFNYRGVEKSEGRCHAAGDSGEDEMADVLAVVETAKERFASSFNGPAPLVLAGFSFGGAIQAWIAPRLHPQILIMVAPPVERMRIPHLTAGSAHQEVKPIPEILIIQGDHDDVVPLKTVLDWSAPQELPVVVIPGAEHFFHGRLHILKRIIQKAYGPVITPLQRN
;
A
#
# COMPACT_ATOMS: atom_id res chain seq x y z
N MET A 1 -2.91 16.09 -21.47
CA MET A 1 -3.38 14.82 -20.88
C MET A 1 -2.14 14.10 -20.37
N ASN A 2 -2.04 13.85 -19.07
CA ASN A 2 -0.90 13.11 -18.52
C ASN A 2 -0.86 11.71 -19.11
N SER A 3 0.23 11.36 -19.77
CA SER A 3 0.41 10.03 -20.32
C SER A 3 0.88 9.08 -19.21
N PHE A 4 0.08 8.06 -18.91
CA PHE A 4 0.48 6.99 -17.98
C PHE A 4 1.49 6.08 -18.68
N THR A 5 2.77 6.31 -18.40
CA THR A 5 3.88 5.58 -19.03
C THR A 5 4.70 4.85 -17.96
N PRO A 6 4.25 3.65 -17.52
CA PRO A 6 4.99 2.86 -16.53
C PRO A 6 6.29 2.30 -17.13
N GLN A 7 7.35 2.29 -16.32
CA GLN A 7 8.67 1.79 -16.65
C GLN A 7 8.97 0.52 -15.86
N ASN A 8 9.42 -0.54 -16.54
CA ASN A 8 9.93 -1.74 -15.89
C ASN A 8 11.38 -1.52 -15.46
N LEU A 9 11.71 -1.97 -14.25
CA LEU A 9 13.06 -1.89 -13.71
C LEU A 9 13.32 -3.02 -12.73
N PHE A 10 14.58 -3.17 -12.32
CA PHE A 10 14.98 -4.03 -11.23
C PHE A 10 15.56 -3.17 -10.10
N ILE A 11 15.17 -3.49 -8.87
CA ILE A 11 15.66 -2.85 -7.65
C ILE A 11 16.53 -3.85 -6.91
N ALA A 12 17.68 -3.41 -6.40
CA ALA A 12 18.52 -4.25 -5.56
C ALA A 12 17.80 -4.56 -4.24
N GLY A 13 17.48 -5.83 -4.04
CA GLY A 13 16.85 -6.33 -2.81
C GLY A 13 17.83 -7.17 -1.98
N PRO A 14 17.46 -7.50 -0.74
CA PRO A 14 18.34 -8.24 0.18
C PRO A 14 18.66 -9.67 -0.26
N ALA A 15 17.80 -10.29 -1.07
CA ALA A 15 17.99 -11.66 -1.59
C ALA A 15 18.23 -11.72 -3.10
N GLY A 16 18.56 -10.60 -3.74
CA GLY A 16 18.72 -10.46 -5.18
C GLY A 16 17.84 -9.35 -5.75
N ARG A 17 17.81 -9.23 -7.07
CA ARG A 17 17.05 -8.17 -7.75
C ARG A 17 15.54 -8.40 -7.66
N LEU A 18 14.81 -7.37 -7.34
CA LEU A 18 13.35 -7.34 -7.30
C LEU A 18 12.81 -6.72 -8.59
N GLU A 19 11.93 -7.44 -9.29
CA GLU A 19 11.21 -6.89 -10.44
C GLU A 19 10.22 -5.83 -9.98
N ALA A 20 10.24 -4.65 -10.60
CA ALA A 20 9.39 -3.53 -10.23
C ALA A 20 8.87 -2.77 -11.45
N VAL A 21 7.78 -2.04 -11.24
CA VAL A 21 7.21 -1.10 -12.20
C VAL A 21 7.04 0.25 -11.51
N LEU A 22 7.60 1.27 -12.13
CA LEU A 22 7.55 2.66 -11.69
C LEU A 22 6.68 3.48 -12.64
N ALA A 23 5.91 4.42 -12.11
CA ALA A 23 5.26 5.47 -12.88
C ALA A 23 5.43 6.83 -12.21
N GLU A 24 5.91 7.80 -12.97
CA GLU A 24 6.07 9.18 -12.54
C GLU A 24 4.89 10.01 -13.03
N PRO A 25 4.26 10.85 -12.20
CA PRO A 25 3.24 11.78 -12.66
C PRO A 25 3.92 12.91 -13.44
N ASP A 26 3.23 13.41 -14.48
CA ASP A 26 3.69 14.58 -15.23
C ASP A 26 3.39 15.86 -14.42
N LEU A 27 4.14 16.05 -13.34
CA LEU A 27 4.05 17.19 -12.42
C LEU A 27 5.44 17.73 -12.13
N ILE A 28 5.55 19.06 -12.06
CA ILE A 28 6.81 19.73 -11.64
C ILE A 28 7.20 19.29 -10.23
N GLN A 29 6.23 19.09 -9.35
CA GLN A 29 6.45 18.62 -7.99
C GLN A 29 5.47 17.50 -7.65
N PRO A 30 5.92 16.25 -7.58
CA PRO A 30 5.12 15.12 -7.14
C PRO A 30 4.67 15.30 -5.68
N ARG A 31 3.53 14.72 -5.31
CA ARG A 31 2.98 14.80 -3.94
C ARG A 31 3.74 13.93 -2.94
N GLY A 32 4.50 12.97 -3.42
CA GLY A 32 5.24 12.00 -2.60
C GLY A 32 5.53 10.72 -3.39
N ILE A 33 5.99 9.70 -2.69
CA ILE A 33 6.29 8.37 -3.21
C ILE A 33 5.30 7.38 -2.62
N ALA A 34 4.67 6.57 -3.48
CA ALA A 34 3.77 5.49 -3.06
C ALA A 34 4.36 4.13 -3.44
N VAL A 35 4.52 3.25 -2.45
CA VAL A 35 4.98 1.87 -2.64
C VAL A 35 3.83 0.91 -2.41
N ILE A 36 3.54 0.07 -3.42
CA ILE A 36 2.38 -0.81 -3.44
C ILE A 36 2.82 -2.28 -3.37
N ALA A 37 2.34 -2.98 -2.35
CA ALA A 37 2.65 -4.37 -2.06
C ALA A 37 1.52 -5.31 -2.49
N HIS A 38 1.88 -6.47 -3.07
CA HIS A 38 0.96 -7.45 -3.63
C HIS A 38 0.50 -8.50 -2.61
N PRO A 39 -0.59 -9.27 -2.90
CA PRO A 39 -1.07 -10.32 -2.02
C PRO A 39 -0.08 -11.49 -1.93
N HIS A 40 -0.42 -12.48 -1.12
CA HIS A 40 0.50 -13.55 -0.70
C HIS A 40 1.11 -14.30 -1.89
N PRO A 41 2.46 -14.36 -1.97
CA PRO A 41 3.18 -15.00 -3.07
C PRO A 41 2.76 -16.45 -3.32
N LEU A 42 2.65 -17.26 -2.27
CA LEU A 42 2.32 -18.69 -2.39
C LEU A 42 0.90 -18.98 -2.87
N TYR A 43 0.03 -17.97 -2.86
CA TYR A 43 -1.32 -18.08 -3.42
C TYR A 43 -1.46 -17.38 -4.79
N GLY A 44 -0.34 -17.28 -5.51
CA GLY A 44 -0.30 -16.66 -6.84
C GLY A 44 -0.35 -15.14 -6.84
N GLY A 45 -0.04 -14.52 -5.69
CA GLY A 45 0.07 -13.06 -5.60
C GLY A 45 1.23 -12.52 -6.40
N THR A 46 0.98 -11.50 -7.22
CA THR A 46 1.99 -10.76 -7.98
C THR A 46 1.65 -9.28 -8.04
N MET A 47 2.61 -8.43 -8.40
CA MET A 47 2.38 -7.00 -8.63
C MET A 47 1.37 -6.73 -9.78
N ASN A 48 1.05 -7.73 -10.60
CA ASN A 48 0.09 -7.62 -11.71
C ASN A 48 -1.35 -7.92 -11.30
N HIS A 49 -1.60 -8.22 -10.02
CA HIS A 49 -2.94 -8.40 -9.50
C HIS A 49 -3.79 -7.14 -9.72
N LYS A 50 -5.07 -7.30 -10.09
CA LYS A 50 -5.97 -6.18 -10.48
C LYS A 50 -6.14 -5.14 -9.39
N VAL A 51 -6.22 -5.53 -8.11
CA VAL A 51 -6.30 -4.61 -6.98
C VAL A 51 -5.01 -3.80 -6.85
N VAL A 52 -3.85 -4.45 -6.95
CA VAL A 52 -2.53 -3.79 -6.92
C VAL A 52 -2.39 -2.79 -8.07
N HIS A 53 -2.80 -3.18 -9.27
CA HIS A 53 -2.80 -2.27 -10.43
C HIS A 53 -3.75 -1.09 -10.23
N THR A 54 -4.92 -1.31 -9.60
CA THR A 54 -5.86 -0.24 -9.28
C THR A 54 -5.25 0.75 -8.29
N LEU A 55 -4.61 0.27 -7.21
CA LEU A 55 -3.89 1.12 -6.25
C LEU A 55 -2.80 1.93 -6.95
N PHE A 56 -1.95 1.26 -7.73
CA PHE A 56 -0.84 1.84 -8.46
C PHE A 56 -1.30 2.98 -9.38
N LYS A 57 -2.30 2.73 -10.24
CA LYS A 57 -2.82 3.73 -11.17
C LYS A 57 -3.55 4.86 -10.46
N THR A 58 -4.32 4.55 -9.40
CA THR A 58 -5.07 5.58 -8.67
C THR A 58 -4.15 6.55 -7.94
N LEU A 59 -3.10 6.05 -7.27
CA LEU A 59 -2.13 6.89 -6.58
C LEU A 59 -1.29 7.72 -7.57
N TRP A 60 -0.97 7.16 -8.74
CA TRP A 60 -0.36 7.94 -9.83
C TRP A 60 -1.28 9.07 -10.31
N GLU A 61 -2.56 8.82 -10.53
CA GLU A 61 -3.55 9.83 -10.92
C GLU A 61 -3.69 10.95 -9.86
N LEU A 62 -3.42 10.61 -8.60
CA LEU A 62 -3.39 11.56 -7.48
C LEU A 62 -2.08 12.34 -7.36
N GLY A 63 -1.13 12.12 -8.26
CA GLY A 63 0.12 12.88 -8.33
C GLY A 63 1.28 12.30 -7.52
N PHE A 64 1.22 11.04 -7.10
CA PHE A 64 2.34 10.36 -6.45
C PHE A 64 3.24 9.67 -7.48
N ILE A 65 4.55 9.67 -7.24
CA ILE A 65 5.47 8.71 -7.88
C ILE A 65 5.10 7.35 -7.32
N THR A 66 4.74 6.40 -8.19
CA THR A 66 4.22 5.09 -7.75
C THR A 66 5.15 3.96 -8.13
N VAL A 67 5.39 3.06 -7.19
CA VAL A 67 6.18 1.83 -7.39
C VAL A 67 5.36 0.64 -6.94
N LYS A 68 5.18 -0.35 -7.80
CA LYS A 68 4.75 -1.70 -7.45
C LYS A 68 5.87 -2.68 -7.79
N PHE A 69 6.00 -3.75 -7.04
CA PHE A 69 7.10 -4.70 -7.22
C PHE A 69 6.65 -6.12 -6.90
N ASN A 70 7.42 -7.09 -7.35
CA ASN A 70 7.30 -8.49 -6.96
C ASN A 70 8.25 -8.80 -5.81
N TYR A 71 7.75 -9.41 -4.73
CA TYR A 71 8.59 -9.93 -3.65
C TYR A 71 9.60 -10.94 -4.17
N ARG A 72 10.66 -11.22 -3.41
CA ARG A 72 11.66 -12.24 -3.72
C ARG A 72 11.03 -13.56 -4.14
N GLY A 73 11.60 -14.19 -5.17
CA GLY A 73 11.11 -15.48 -5.68
C GLY A 73 9.80 -15.44 -6.45
N VAL A 74 9.23 -14.25 -6.71
CA VAL A 74 8.01 -14.07 -7.49
C VAL A 74 8.33 -13.57 -8.89
N GLU A 75 7.79 -14.23 -9.92
CA GLU A 75 8.00 -13.91 -11.34
C GLU A 75 9.49 -13.74 -11.70
N LYS A 76 9.95 -12.52 -12.01
CA LYS A 76 11.34 -12.25 -12.36
C LYS A 76 12.20 -11.76 -11.20
N SER A 77 11.63 -11.67 -10.00
CA SER A 77 12.39 -11.35 -8.80
C SER A 77 13.27 -12.53 -8.41
N GLU A 78 14.52 -12.22 -8.11
CA GLU A 78 15.51 -13.21 -7.63
C GLU A 78 15.21 -13.60 -6.16
N GLY A 79 15.95 -14.59 -5.67
CA GLY A 79 15.77 -15.13 -4.33
C GLY A 79 14.70 -16.22 -4.27
N ARG A 80 14.20 -16.50 -3.09
CA ARG A 80 13.17 -17.52 -2.85
C ARG A 80 12.14 -16.98 -1.86
N CYS A 81 10.87 -17.19 -2.17
CA CYS A 81 9.80 -17.04 -1.21
C CYS A 81 9.82 -18.28 -0.29
N HIS A 82 9.99 -18.09 1.00
CA HIS A 82 9.99 -19.20 1.95
C HIS A 82 8.56 -19.57 2.33
N ALA A 83 8.24 -20.87 2.20
CA ALA A 83 6.92 -21.39 2.55
C ALA A 83 6.65 -21.46 4.06
N ALA A 84 7.65 -21.21 4.89
CA ALA A 84 7.60 -21.47 6.31
C ALA A 84 7.35 -20.18 7.10
N GLY A 85 6.09 -19.94 7.41
CA GLY A 85 5.67 -19.02 8.45
C GLY A 85 5.31 -17.62 7.93
N ASP A 86 4.12 -17.18 8.31
CA ASP A 86 3.58 -15.84 8.04
C ASP A 86 4.32 -14.73 8.84
N SER A 87 5.66 -14.84 9.03
CA SER A 87 6.42 -13.81 9.75
C SER A 87 6.56 -12.53 8.94
N GLY A 88 6.57 -12.63 7.61
CA GLY A 88 6.68 -11.49 6.70
C GLY A 88 8.00 -10.71 6.78
N GLU A 89 8.99 -11.21 7.52
CA GLU A 89 10.28 -10.51 7.72
C GLU A 89 11.04 -10.30 6.42
N ASP A 90 11.05 -11.31 5.57
CA ASP A 90 11.70 -11.27 4.27
C ASP A 90 11.02 -10.26 3.34
N GLU A 91 9.68 -10.25 3.33
CA GLU A 91 8.90 -9.33 2.53
C GLU A 91 8.98 -7.89 3.06
N MET A 92 9.05 -7.70 4.39
CA MET A 92 9.33 -6.39 4.97
C MET A 92 10.70 -5.85 4.55
N ALA A 93 11.73 -6.72 4.49
CA ALA A 93 13.05 -6.32 4.04
C ALA A 93 13.05 -5.94 2.55
N ASP A 94 12.24 -6.61 1.72
CA ASP A 94 12.06 -6.25 0.32
C ASP A 94 11.34 -4.88 0.17
N VAL A 95 10.27 -4.64 0.95
CA VAL A 95 9.61 -3.33 0.99
C VAL A 95 10.59 -2.22 1.36
N LEU A 96 11.41 -2.45 2.39
CA LEU A 96 12.41 -1.47 2.82
C LEU A 96 13.37 -1.11 1.70
N ALA A 97 13.93 -2.10 0.99
CA ALA A 97 14.84 -1.89 -0.14
C ALA A 97 14.17 -1.08 -1.26
N VAL A 98 12.90 -1.36 -1.56
CA VAL A 98 12.14 -0.63 -2.59
C VAL A 98 11.90 0.82 -2.15
N VAL A 99 11.53 1.06 -0.90
CA VAL A 99 11.30 2.41 -0.37
C VAL A 99 12.59 3.23 -0.37
N GLU A 100 13.71 2.65 0.10
CA GLU A 100 15.01 3.33 0.14
C GLU A 100 15.46 3.69 -1.28
N THR A 101 15.44 2.74 -2.21
CA THR A 101 15.80 2.99 -3.62
C THR A 101 14.92 4.08 -4.25
N ALA A 102 13.61 4.08 -3.98
CA ALA A 102 12.72 5.11 -4.52
C ALA A 102 13.01 6.48 -3.90
N LYS A 103 13.24 6.56 -2.59
CA LYS A 103 13.62 7.82 -1.92
C LYS A 103 14.94 8.39 -2.45
N GLU A 104 15.95 7.55 -2.62
CA GLU A 104 17.25 7.96 -3.17
C GLU A 104 17.11 8.46 -4.61
N ARG A 105 16.42 7.69 -5.47
CA ARG A 105 16.21 8.03 -6.88
C ARG A 105 15.53 9.39 -7.08
N PHE A 106 14.57 9.72 -6.23
CA PHE A 106 13.74 10.92 -6.36
C PHE A 106 14.04 11.99 -5.30
N ALA A 107 15.19 11.90 -4.63
CA ALA A 107 15.58 12.87 -3.59
C ALA A 107 15.53 14.32 -4.10
N SER A 108 15.97 14.58 -5.33
CA SER A 108 15.97 15.91 -5.95
C SER A 108 14.57 16.43 -6.35
N SER A 109 13.54 15.58 -6.36
CA SER A 109 12.17 15.98 -6.69
C SER A 109 11.44 16.63 -5.51
N PHE A 110 12.05 16.65 -4.31
CA PHE A 110 11.44 17.14 -3.08
C PHE A 110 12.35 18.13 -2.34
N ASN A 111 11.74 19.13 -1.72
CA ASN A 111 12.43 20.09 -0.85
C ASN A 111 12.51 19.55 0.59
N GLY A 112 13.16 18.39 0.79
CA GLY A 112 13.21 17.68 2.06
C GLY A 112 12.82 16.21 1.93
N PRO A 113 12.54 15.51 3.04
CA PRO A 113 12.11 14.10 2.98
C PRO A 113 10.85 13.94 2.16
N ALA A 114 10.86 13.01 1.20
CA ALA A 114 9.70 12.72 0.37
C ALA A 114 8.54 12.18 1.23
N PRO A 115 7.32 12.74 1.11
CA PRO A 115 6.13 12.12 1.71
C PRO A 115 5.97 10.68 1.24
N LEU A 116 5.74 9.75 2.17
CA LEU A 116 5.63 8.33 1.87
C LEU A 116 4.19 7.82 2.03
N VAL A 117 3.70 7.12 1.03
CA VAL A 117 2.47 6.34 1.06
C VAL A 117 2.83 4.86 1.00
N LEU A 118 2.38 4.08 1.95
CA LEU A 118 2.41 2.63 1.90
C LEU A 118 1.01 2.11 1.57
N ALA A 119 0.89 1.31 0.53
CA ALA A 119 -0.38 0.72 0.13
C ALA A 119 -0.22 -0.78 -0.13
N GLY A 120 -1.23 -1.57 0.22
CA GLY A 120 -1.15 -3.01 -0.02
C GLY A 120 -2.51 -3.70 -0.05
N PHE A 121 -2.54 -4.83 -0.74
CA PHE A 121 -3.69 -5.69 -0.83
C PHE A 121 -3.45 -7.00 -0.08
N SER A 122 -4.40 -7.41 0.76
CA SER A 122 -4.37 -8.65 1.53
C SER A 122 -3.04 -8.79 2.31
N PHE A 123 -2.25 -9.82 2.10
CA PHE A 123 -0.91 -9.99 2.67
C PHE A 123 -0.05 -8.73 2.52
N GLY A 124 -0.04 -8.11 1.33
CA GLY A 124 0.71 -6.87 1.11
C GLY A 124 0.25 -5.72 2.01
N GLY A 125 -1.04 -5.64 2.35
CA GLY A 125 -1.57 -4.70 3.34
C GLY A 125 -1.02 -4.96 4.75
N ALA A 126 -0.92 -6.23 5.14
CA ALA A 126 -0.33 -6.63 6.42
C ALA A 126 1.17 -6.30 6.49
N ILE A 127 1.93 -6.62 5.45
CA ILE A 127 3.37 -6.28 5.38
C ILE A 127 3.59 -4.78 5.49
N GLN A 128 2.78 -3.97 4.79
CA GLN A 128 2.87 -2.51 4.88
C GLN A 128 2.54 -2.00 6.29
N ALA A 129 1.55 -2.59 6.96
CA ALA A 129 1.22 -2.25 8.34
C ALA A 129 2.35 -2.61 9.32
N TRP A 130 3.00 -3.77 9.13
CA TRP A 130 4.11 -4.21 9.97
C TRP A 130 5.35 -3.32 9.85
N ILE A 131 5.66 -2.84 8.63
CA ILE A 131 6.84 -1.99 8.40
C ILE A 131 6.56 -0.49 8.66
N ALA A 132 5.29 -0.07 8.71
CA ALA A 132 4.92 1.33 8.89
C ALA A 132 5.56 2.02 10.10
N PRO A 133 5.67 1.39 11.30
CA PRO A 133 6.33 2.01 12.44
C PRO A 133 7.81 2.32 12.22
N ARG A 134 8.48 1.61 11.30
CA ARG A 134 9.89 1.84 10.94
C ARG A 134 10.05 2.91 9.86
N LEU A 135 9.14 2.93 8.89
CA LEU A 135 9.22 3.80 7.72
C LEU A 135 8.55 5.17 7.90
N HIS A 136 7.67 5.29 8.89
CA HIS A 136 6.89 6.50 9.20
C HIS A 136 6.19 7.08 7.97
N PRO A 137 5.31 6.31 7.29
CA PRO A 137 4.55 6.84 6.16
C PRO A 137 3.58 7.93 6.64
N GLN A 138 3.24 8.87 5.76
CA GLN A 138 2.14 9.79 6.02
C GLN A 138 0.78 9.14 5.83
N ILE A 139 0.70 8.18 4.89
CA ILE A 139 -0.53 7.48 4.55
C ILE A 139 -0.25 5.97 4.50
N LEU A 140 -1.14 5.19 5.13
CA LEU A 140 -1.17 3.74 5.06
C LEU A 140 -2.53 3.28 4.51
N ILE A 141 -2.54 2.61 3.36
CA ILE A 141 -3.75 2.08 2.73
C ILE A 141 -3.73 0.56 2.77
N MET A 142 -4.68 -0.03 3.47
CA MET A 142 -4.84 -1.47 3.59
C MET A 142 -6.15 -1.92 2.94
N VAL A 143 -6.05 -2.75 1.91
CA VAL A 143 -7.22 -3.33 1.24
C VAL A 143 -7.32 -4.81 1.62
N ALA A 144 -8.42 -5.20 2.24
CA ALA A 144 -8.69 -6.56 2.74
C ALA A 144 -7.52 -7.15 3.58
N PRO A 145 -7.02 -6.45 4.62
CA PRO A 145 -5.86 -6.90 5.38
C PRO A 145 -6.19 -8.12 6.26
N PRO A 146 -5.43 -9.23 6.21
CA PRO A 146 -5.66 -10.43 7.03
C PRO A 146 -5.17 -10.22 8.48
N VAL A 147 -5.82 -9.30 9.21
CA VAL A 147 -5.40 -8.76 10.49
C VAL A 147 -5.16 -9.82 11.57
N GLU A 148 -6.04 -10.81 11.66
CA GLU A 148 -5.96 -11.91 12.64
C GLU A 148 -4.87 -12.92 12.25
N ARG A 149 -4.91 -13.42 11.01
CA ARG A 149 -3.96 -14.41 10.50
C ARG A 149 -2.51 -13.89 10.55
N MET A 150 -2.30 -12.65 10.13
CA MET A 150 -0.99 -12.02 10.12
C MET A 150 -0.63 -11.36 11.46
N ARG A 151 -1.53 -11.37 12.45
CA ARG A 151 -1.30 -10.74 13.77
C ARG A 151 -0.79 -9.31 13.64
N ILE A 152 -1.45 -8.51 12.82
CA ILE A 152 -1.05 -7.10 12.63
C ILE A 152 -1.09 -6.39 13.99
N PRO A 153 -0.01 -5.69 14.39
CA PRO A 153 0.01 -4.98 15.67
C PRO A 153 -1.00 -3.83 15.67
N HIS A 154 -1.35 -3.34 16.84
CA HIS A 154 -2.13 -2.12 16.95
C HIS A 154 -1.30 -0.92 16.45
N LEU A 155 -1.84 -0.19 15.49
CA LEU A 155 -1.14 0.90 14.81
C LEU A 155 -1.25 2.24 15.56
N THR A 156 -2.25 2.37 16.45
CA THR A 156 -2.53 3.58 17.25
C THR A 156 -2.01 3.49 18.68
N ALA A 157 -1.51 2.32 19.10
CA ALA A 157 -0.96 2.14 20.42
C ALA A 157 0.37 2.88 20.57
N GLY A 158 0.30 4.14 21.00
CA GLY A 158 1.45 4.86 21.51
C GLY A 158 1.89 4.19 22.83
N SER A 159 3.15 3.73 22.93
CA SER A 159 3.73 3.40 24.21
C SER A 159 3.81 4.69 25.04
N ALA A 160 3.29 4.65 26.27
CA ALA A 160 3.20 5.81 27.18
C ALA A 160 4.55 6.48 27.52
N HIS A 161 5.65 6.05 26.93
CA HIS A 161 7.02 6.50 27.19
C HIS A 161 7.91 6.72 25.95
N GLN A 162 7.35 6.69 24.73
CA GLN A 162 8.11 7.05 23.51
C GLN A 162 7.61 8.37 22.92
N GLU A 163 8.54 9.13 22.35
CA GLU A 163 8.22 10.35 21.57
C GLU A 163 7.01 10.11 20.67
N VAL A 164 6.01 10.99 20.76
CA VAL A 164 4.79 10.92 19.98
C VAL A 164 5.16 11.07 18.50
N LYS A 165 5.45 9.94 17.85
CA LYS A 165 5.63 9.93 16.40
C LYS A 165 4.27 10.08 15.75
N PRO A 166 4.17 10.87 14.66
CA PRO A 166 2.89 11.06 13.99
C PRO A 166 2.36 9.70 13.49
N ILE A 167 1.14 9.39 13.91
CA ILE A 167 0.41 8.23 13.41
C ILE A 167 0.07 8.51 11.93
N PRO A 168 0.30 7.57 11.01
CA PRO A 168 -0.10 7.76 9.61
C PRO A 168 -1.61 7.95 9.50
N GLU A 169 -2.05 8.63 8.46
CA GLU A 169 -3.45 8.59 8.06
C GLU A 169 -3.75 7.17 7.52
N ILE A 170 -4.64 6.44 8.19
CA ILE A 170 -4.91 5.02 7.91
C ILE A 170 -6.24 4.89 7.18
N LEU A 171 -6.23 4.28 6.00
CA LEU A 171 -7.41 3.90 5.23
C LEU A 171 -7.51 2.38 5.13
N ILE A 172 -8.55 1.83 5.75
CA ILE A 172 -8.87 0.39 5.67
C ILE A 172 -10.08 0.23 4.77
N ILE A 173 -9.99 -0.63 3.75
CA ILE A 173 -11.09 -0.92 2.83
C ILE A 173 -11.35 -2.42 2.85
N GLN A 174 -12.62 -2.81 3.09
CA GLN A 174 -13.02 -4.22 3.22
C GLN A 174 -14.28 -4.51 2.42
N GLY A 175 -14.38 -5.72 1.85
CA GLY A 175 -15.60 -6.25 1.28
C GLY A 175 -16.47 -6.93 2.34
N ASP A 176 -17.79 -6.80 2.27
CA ASP A 176 -18.69 -7.47 3.20
C ASP A 176 -18.96 -8.94 2.87
N HIS A 177 -18.65 -9.35 1.64
CA HIS A 177 -18.74 -10.74 1.16
C HIS A 177 -17.36 -11.40 1.02
N ASP A 178 -16.33 -10.86 1.72
CA ASP A 178 -14.99 -11.43 1.73
C ASP A 178 -14.96 -12.71 2.59
N ASP A 179 -14.81 -13.85 1.96
CA ASP A 179 -14.73 -15.18 2.57
C ASP A 179 -13.30 -15.61 2.92
N VAL A 180 -12.29 -14.87 2.45
CA VAL A 180 -10.87 -15.08 2.77
C VAL A 180 -10.47 -14.32 4.03
N VAL A 181 -10.90 -13.06 4.11
CA VAL A 181 -10.70 -12.16 5.27
C VAL A 181 -12.08 -11.65 5.70
N PRO A 182 -12.74 -12.29 6.64
CA PRO A 182 -14.08 -11.90 7.06
C PRO A 182 -14.12 -10.46 7.58
N LEU A 183 -15.11 -9.67 7.15
CA LEU A 183 -15.31 -8.28 7.60
C LEU A 183 -15.29 -8.17 9.13
N LYS A 184 -15.91 -9.15 9.82
CA LYS A 184 -15.96 -9.14 11.29
C LYS A 184 -14.57 -9.10 11.94
N THR A 185 -13.60 -9.85 11.42
CA THR A 185 -12.23 -9.86 11.99
C THR A 185 -11.55 -8.52 11.84
N VAL A 186 -11.77 -7.83 10.71
CA VAL A 186 -11.24 -6.48 10.48
C VAL A 186 -11.89 -5.47 11.41
N LEU A 187 -13.21 -5.54 11.61
CA LEU A 187 -13.93 -4.66 12.53
C LEU A 187 -13.49 -4.87 13.99
N ASP A 188 -13.38 -6.14 14.43
CA ASP A 188 -12.95 -6.47 15.80
C ASP A 188 -11.51 -5.98 16.07
N TRP A 189 -10.62 -6.04 15.09
CA TRP A 189 -9.26 -5.53 15.19
C TRP A 189 -9.21 -4.00 15.17
N SER A 190 -10.06 -3.35 14.38
CA SER A 190 -10.07 -1.89 14.20
C SER A 190 -10.72 -1.15 15.37
N ALA A 191 -11.79 -1.72 15.95
CA ALA A 191 -12.62 -1.05 16.96
C ALA A 191 -11.84 -0.58 18.22
N PRO A 192 -10.96 -1.39 18.84
CA PRO A 192 -10.18 -0.95 20.01
C PRO A 192 -9.20 0.18 19.68
N GLN A 193 -8.90 0.41 18.42
CA GLN A 193 -7.98 1.42 17.91
C GLN A 193 -8.70 2.68 17.39
N GLU A 194 -10.03 2.68 17.42
CA GLU A 194 -10.87 3.76 16.84
C GLU A 194 -10.59 4.01 15.35
N LEU A 195 -10.16 2.95 14.62
CA LEU A 195 -9.86 3.04 13.18
C LEU A 195 -11.12 2.82 12.35
N PRO A 196 -11.52 3.77 11.50
CA PRO A 196 -12.66 3.59 10.62
C PRO A 196 -12.36 2.57 9.52
N VAL A 197 -13.35 1.75 9.17
CA VAL A 197 -13.30 0.79 8.07
C VAL A 197 -14.30 1.19 7.01
N VAL A 198 -13.84 1.38 5.77
CA VAL A 198 -14.71 1.63 4.63
C VAL A 198 -15.15 0.30 4.05
N VAL A 199 -16.44 0.00 4.14
CA VAL A 199 -17.02 -1.25 3.63
C VAL A 199 -17.56 -1.06 2.23
N ILE A 200 -17.23 -1.98 1.30
CA ILE A 200 -17.79 -2.02 -0.06
C ILE A 200 -18.83 -3.13 -0.12
N PRO A 201 -20.13 -2.79 -0.18
CA PRO A 201 -21.21 -3.78 -0.23
C PRO A 201 -21.14 -4.69 -1.46
N GLY A 202 -21.32 -5.98 -1.26
CA GLY A 202 -21.27 -7.03 -2.30
C GLY A 202 -19.89 -7.27 -2.88
N ALA A 203 -18.82 -6.80 -2.24
CA ALA A 203 -17.46 -7.09 -2.65
C ALA A 203 -16.92 -8.35 -1.94
N GLU A 204 -16.39 -9.28 -2.74
CA GLU A 204 -15.59 -10.40 -2.27
C GLU A 204 -14.10 -10.01 -2.19
N HIS A 205 -13.22 -10.93 -1.77
CA HIS A 205 -11.80 -10.65 -1.50
C HIS A 205 -11.07 -9.93 -2.64
N PHE A 206 -11.33 -10.30 -3.89
CA PHE A 206 -10.62 -9.77 -5.07
C PHE A 206 -11.30 -8.55 -5.69
N PHE A 207 -12.43 -8.09 -5.13
CA PHE A 207 -13.18 -6.91 -5.58
C PHE A 207 -13.62 -7.00 -7.05
N HIS A 208 -13.97 -8.20 -7.56
CA HIS A 208 -14.47 -8.36 -8.93
C HIS A 208 -15.70 -7.48 -9.18
N GLY A 209 -15.68 -6.71 -10.28
CA GLY A 209 -16.75 -5.75 -10.60
C GLY A 209 -16.82 -4.55 -9.65
N ARG A 210 -15.94 -4.41 -8.64
CA ARG A 210 -15.95 -3.33 -7.64
C ARG A 210 -14.68 -2.46 -7.63
N LEU A 211 -13.70 -2.75 -8.48
CA LEU A 211 -12.43 -1.99 -8.54
C LEU A 211 -12.64 -0.48 -8.79
N HIS A 212 -13.68 -0.11 -9.53
CA HIS A 212 -14.03 1.29 -9.75
C HIS A 212 -14.51 1.99 -8.47
N ILE A 213 -15.13 1.25 -7.54
CA ILE A 213 -15.53 1.77 -6.22
C ILE A 213 -14.29 1.96 -5.35
N LEU A 214 -13.39 0.96 -5.31
CA LEU A 214 -12.10 1.05 -4.64
C LEU A 214 -11.33 2.30 -5.08
N LYS A 215 -11.18 2.49 -6.39
CA LYS A 215 -10.55 3.68 -6.95
C LYS A 215 -11.21 4.97 -6.45
N ARG A 216 -12.53 5.07 -6.53
CA ARG A 216 -13.29 6.26 -6.11
C ARG A 216 -13.14 6.58 -4.63
N ILE A 217 -13.08 5.56 -3.75
CA ILE A 217 -12.84 5.74 -2.31
C ILE A 217 -11.49 6.42 -2.10
N ILE A 218 -10.41 5.89 -2.70
CA ILE A 218 -9.06 6.43 -2.56
C ILE A 218 -8.97 7.86 -3.13
N GLN A 219 -9.60 8.09 -4.28
CA GLN A 219 -9.66 9.44 -4.88
C GLN A 219 -10.40 10.44 -4.00
N LYS A 220 -11.48 10.03 -3.31
CA LYS A 220 -12.21 10.89 -2.38
C LYS A 220 -11.42 11.16 -1.10
N ALA A 221 -10.69 10.16 -0.58
CA ALA A 221 -9.89 10.31 0.62
C ALA A 221 -8.70 11.26 0.38
N TYR A 222 -8.02 11.14 -0.76
CA TYR A 222 -6.74 11.82 -0.99
C TYR A 222 -6.72 12.75 -2.20
N GLY A 223 -7.83 12.91 -2.89
CA GLY A 223 -7.95 13.88 -3.98
C GLY A 223 -7.93 15.33 -3.48
N PRO A 224 -7.75 16.32 -4.38
CA PRO A 224 -7.90 17.73 -4.01
C PRO A 224 -9.31 17.97 -3.50
N VAL A 225 -9.41 18.72 -2.41
CA VAL A 225 -10.70 19.18 -1.89
C VAL A 225 -11.34 20.07 -2.96
N ILE A 226 -12.44 19.62 -3.56
CA ILE A 226 -13.23 20.45 -4.47
C ILE A 226 -13.92 21.49 -3.59
N THR A 227 -13.35 22.68 -3.49
CA THR A 227 -14.05 23.81 -2.89
C THR A 227 -15.28 24.09 -3.76
N PRO A 228 -16.51 24.05 -3.22
CA PRO A 228 -17.69 24.39 -4.01
C PRO A 228 -17.48 25.78 -4.60
N LEU A 229 -17.72 25.91 -5.91
CA LEU A 229 -17.78 27.22 -6.55
C LEU A 229 -18.79 28.05 -5.76
N GLN A 230 -18.34 29.15 -5.16
CA GLN A 230 -19.26 30.14 -4.59
C GLN A 230 -20.15 30.58 -5.76
N ARG A 231 -21.44 30.23 -5.69
CA ARG A 231 -22.43 30.77 -6.62
C ARG A 231 -22.60 32.25 -6.25
N ASN A 232 -22.03 33.10 -7.08
CA ASN A 232 -22.36 34.53 -7.06
C ASN A 232 -23.81 34.73 -7.51
#